data_ce1a35ad8c358a80f877ec49ecc14511
#
_entry.id   ce1a35ad8c358a80f877ec49ecc14511
#
_cell.length_a   1.000
_cell.length_b   1.000
_cell.length_c   1.000
_cell.angle_alpha   90.00
_cell.angle_beta   90.00
_cell.angle_gamma   90.00
#
_symmetry.space_group_name_H-M   'P 1'
#
loop_
_entity.id
_entity.type
_entity.pdbx_description
1 polymer ?
#
loop_
_entity_poly.entity_id
_entity_poly.type
_entity_poly.pdbx_seq_one_letter_code
_entity_poly.pdbx_strand_id
1 'polypeptide(L)'
;MLDEIKPKSSHQQRLPLQRWQIYPQKTELAQKLAEVTNMSPLISQLLINRGFDLPDTAEIFLNPQSLDLPEPLDEFPDLAMSVELLQNAIATRERIAICGDYDADGMTSTALLLRSLRTFGAEVDYAIPSRMHEGYGINKRIIEEFHDEGVGIILTV
;
A
#
# COMPACT_ATOMS: atom_id res chain seq x y z
N MET A 1 -4.10 -63.69 -7.25
CA MET A 1 -3.00 -62.95 -6.62
C MET A 1 -3.40 -61.50 -6.73
N LEU A 2 -4.09 -60.99 -5.72
CA LEU A 2 -4.59 -59.59 -5.67
C LEU A 2 -3.55 -58.78 -4.92
N ASP A 3 -2.84 -57.90 -5.61
CA ASP A 3 -1.88 -56.97 -5.00
C ASP A 3 -2.64 -55.96 -4.12
N GLU A 4 -2.37 -56.00 -2.83
CA GLU A 4 -2.83 -55.01 -1.85
C GLU A 4 -2.22 -53.64 -2.16
N ILE A 5 -3.05 -52.72 -2.62
CA ILE A 5 -2.67 -51.31 -2.73
C ILE A 5 -2.62 -50.69 -1.31
N LYS A 6 -1.41 -50.58 -0.77
CA LYS A 6 -1.16 -49.86 0.47
C LYS A 6 -1.51 -48.36 0.26
N PRO A 7 -2.34 -47.77 1.14
CA PRO A 7 -2.63 -46.35 1.04
C PRO A 7 -1.36 -45.54 1.28
N LYS A 8 -1.03 -44.63 0.34
CA LYS A 8 0.04 -43.64 0.50
C LYS A 8 -0.30 -42.77 1.74
N SER A 9 0.58 -42.75 2.71
CA SER A 9 0.46 -41.88 3.90
C SER A 9 0.35 -40.43 3.44
N SER A 10 -0.81 -39.83 3.64
CA SER A 10 -1.00 -38.40 3.50
C SER A 10 -0.11 -37.71 4.56
N HIS A 11 0.95 -37.05 4.12
CA HIS A 11 1.65 -36.10 4.95
C HIS A 11 0.68 -34.96 5.23
N GLN A 12 -0.09 -35.08 6.31
CA GLN A 12 -0.76 -33.92 6.88
C GLN A 12 0.34 -32.92 7.26
N GLN A 13 0.52 -31.91 6.41
CA GLN A 13 1.30 -30.74 6.81
C GLN A 13 0.65 -30.17 8.07
N ARG A 14 1.28 -30.41 9.22
CA ARG A 14 0.84 -29.79 10.47
C ARG A 14 1.01 -28.30 10.28
N LEU A 15 -0.08 -27.55 10.41
CA LEU A 15 -0.03 -26.09 10.48
C LEU A 15 0.99 -25.68 11.54
N PRO A 16 1.79 -24.65 11.30
CA PRO A 16 2.73 -24.16 12.30
C PRO A 16 2.00 -23.83 13.58
N LEU A 17 2.62 -24.14 14.73
CA LEU A 17 2.06 -23.82 16.03
C LEU A 17 1.90 -22.30 16.12
N GLN A 18 0.65 -21.85 16.19
CA GLN A 18 0.35 -20.44 16.39
C GLN A 18 0.58 -20.07 17.86
N ARG A 19 1.37 -19.02 18.09
CA ARG A 19 1.56 -18.43 19.40
C ARG A 19 0.76 -17.13 19.47
N TRP A 20 -0.29 -17.13 20.28
CA TRP A 20 -1.09 -15.94 20.54
C TRP A 20 -0.42 -15.07 21.59
N GLN A 21 -0.30 -13.77 21.30
CA GLN A 21 0.10 -12.76 22.27
C GLN A 21 -1.08 -11.80 22.44
N ILE A 22 -1.69 -11.86 23.64
CA ILE A 22 -2.84 -11.02 23.97
C ILE A 22 -2.33 -9.83 24.77
N TYR A 23 -2.75 -8.64 24.39
CA TYR A 23 -2.44 -7.42 25.14
C TYR A 23 -3.10 -7.44 26.51
N PRO A 24 -2.45 -6.86 27.55
CA PRO A 24 -3.05 -6.75 28.88
C PRO A 24 -4.32 -5.90 28.85
N GLN A 25 -5.30 -6.32 29.61
CA GLN A 25 -6.55 -5.59 29.75
C GLN A 25 -6.33 -4.33 30.58
N LYS A 26 -6.74 -3.15 30.04
CA LYS A 26 -6.65 -1.84 30.69
C LYS A 26 -8.06 -1.32 30.96
N THR A 27 -8.82 -2.03 31.82
CA THR A 27 -10.26 -1.81 32.04
C THR A 27 -10.63 -0.39 32.40
N GLU A 28 -9.92 0.23 33.36
CA GLU A 28 -10.24 1.60 33.81
C GLU A 28 -10.00 2.65 32.72
N LEU A 29 -8.90 2.50 31.98
CA LEU A 29 -8.57 3.39 30.88
C LEU A 29 -9.57 3.22 29.73
N ALA A 30 -9.93 1.97 29.42
CA ALA A 30 -10.92 1.67 28.39
C ALA A 30 -12.30 2.22 28.72
N GLN A 31 -12.71 2.18 29.97
CA GLN A 31 -13.97 2.80 30.41
C GLN A 31 -13.94 4.31 30.29
N LYS A 32 -12.88 4.97 30.76
CA LYS A 32 -12.73 6.43 30.61
C LYS A 32 -12.75 6.88 29.16
N LEU A 33 -12.01 6.17 28.31
CA LEU A 33 -11.98 6.47 26.87
C LEU A 33 -13.35 6.25 26.22
N ALA A 34 -14.07 5.19 26.62
CA ALA A 34 -15.42 4.87 26.16
C ALA A 34 -16.42 5.99 26.47
N GLU A 35 -16.36 6.54 27.68
CA GLU A 35 -17.24 7.63 28.11
C GLU A 35 -17.02 8.91 27.29
N VAL A 36 -15.76 9.27 27.02
CA VAL A 36 -15.42 10.50 26.28
C VAL A 36 -15.70 10.36 24.78
N THR A 37 -15.37 9.19 24.19
CA THR A 37 -15.55 8.96 22.76
C THR A 37 -16.93 8.41 22.37
N ASN A 38 -17.80 8.16 23.35
CA ASN A 38 -19.11 7.51 23.17
C ASN A 38 -19.02 6.15 22.46
N MET A 39 -17.93 5.41 22.72
CA MET A 39 -17.68 4.08 22.17
C MET A 39 -17.89 2.99 23.23
N SER A 40 -17.95 1.74 22.79
CA SER A 40 -17.97 0.63 23.76
C SER A 40 -16.59 0.43 24.42
N PRO A 41 -16.52 -0.04 25.67
CA PRO A 41 -15.24 -0.33 26.33
C PRO A 41 -14.36 -1.32 25.55
N LEU A 42 -14.96 -2.21 24.78
CA LEU A 42 -14.22 -3.14 23.91
C LEU A 42 -13.50 -2.40 22.77
N ILE A 43 -14.18 -1.48 22.10
CA ILE A 43 -13.57 -0.66 21.05
C ILE A 43 -12.48 0.24 21.63
N SER A 44 -12.73 0.84 22.78
CA SER A 44 -11.75 1.65 23.50
C SER A 44 -10.50 0.85 23.89
N GLN A 45 -10.65 -0.40 24.32
CA GLN A 45 -9.51 -1.30 24.58
C GLN A 45 -8.72 -1.58 23.28
N LEU A 46 -9.39 -1.76 22.14
CA LEU A 46 -8.71 -1.95 20.86
C LEU A 46 -7.95 -0.70 20.41
N LEU A 47 -8.50 0.48 20.61
CA LEU A 47 -7.81 1.75 20.36
C LEU A 47 -6.56 1.88 21.22
N ILE A 48 -6.67 1.63 22.52
CA ILE A 48 -5.56 1.63 23.47
C ILE A 48 -4.45 0.65 23.06
N ASN A 49 -4.81 -0.55 22.61
CA ASN A 49 -3.86 -1.55 22.14
C ASN A 49 -3.10 -1.12 20.87
N ARG A 50 -3.64 -0.16 20.14
CA ARG A 50 -3.05 0.47 18.95
C ARG A 50 -2.33 1.79 19.21
N GLY A 51 -2.26 2.22 20.47
CA GLY A 51 -1.58 3.44 20.87
C GLY A 51 -2.47 4.71 20.89
N PHE A 52 -3.77 4.57 20.63
CA PHE A 52 -4.75 5.67 20.72
C PHE A 52 -5.39 5.66 22.12
N ASP A 53 -4.63 6.03 23.13
CA ASP A 53 -5.05 5.98 24.53
C ASP A 53 -5.50 7.34 25.09
N LEU A 54 -5.35 8.41 24.31
CA LEU A 54 -5.86 9.73 24.63
C LEU A 54 -7.14 10.02 23.82
N PRO A 55 -8.12 10.74 24.41
CA PRO A 55 -9.36 11.11 23.72
C PRO A 55 -9.15 11.78 22.36
N ASP A 56 -8.28 12.78 22.31
CA ASP A 56 -8.02 13.56 21.09
C ASP A 56 -7.44 12.69 19.98
N THR A 57 -6.47 11.84 20.30
CA THR A 57 -5.87 10.93 19.30
C THR A 57 -6.84 9.84 18.83
N ALA A 58 -7.70 9.35 19.74
CA ALA A 58 -8.75 8.41 19.40
C ALA A 58 -9.83 9.05 18.51
N GLU A 59 -10.24 10.28 18.79
CA GLU A 59 -11.21 11.01 17.99
C GLU A 59 -10.69 11.30 16.57
N ILE A 60 -9.45 11.73 16.42
CA ILE A 60 -8.80 11.94 15.12
C ILE A 60 -8.75 10.63 14.33
N PHE A 61 -8.39 9.52 14.97
CA PHE A 61 -8.36 8.21 14.31
C PHE A 61 -9.76 7.74 13.87
N LEU A 62 -10.78 7.98 14.68
CA LEU A 62 -12.16 7.59 14.38
C LEU A 62 -12.83 8.49 13.35
N ASN A 63 -12.41 9.75 13.28
CA ASN A 63 -12.95 10.73 12.35
C ASN A 63 -11.84 11.37 11.50
N PRO A 64 -11.25 10.63 10.56
CA PRO A 64 -10.14 11.13 9.75
C PRO A 64 -10.50 12.32 8.87
N GLN A 65 -11.79 12.58 8.64
CA GLN A 65 -12.26 13.74 7.87
C GLN A 65 -12.09 15.06 8.63
N SER A 66 -11.92 15.03 9.96
CA SER A 66 -11.64 16.21 10.78
C SER A 66 -10.14 16.56 10.81
N LEU A 67 -9.29 15.78 10.17
CA LEU A 67 -7.85 15.99 10.15
C LEU A 67 -7.51 17.07 9.12
N ASP A 68 -6.91 18.17 9.57
CA ASP A 68 -6.23 19.09 8.69
C ASP A 68 -4.92 18.43 8.22
N LEU A 69 -4.88 18.05 6.95
CA LEU A 69 -3.67 17.44 6.37
C LEU A 69 -2.62 18.54 6.14
N PRO A 70 -1.36 18.27 6.46
CA PRO A 70 -0.28 19.20 6.13
C PRO A 70 -0.14 19.37 4.62
N GLU A 71 0.49 20.46 4.21
CA GLU A 71 0.83 20.67 2.80
C GLU A 71 1.77 19.55 2.31
N PRO A 72 1.53 18.96 1.13
CA PRO A 72 2.33 17.84 0.63
C PRO A 72 3.84 18.13 0.57
N LEU A 73 4.24 19.36 0.27
CA LEU A 73 5.65 19.75 0.22
C LEU A 73 6.32 19.77 1.60
N ASP A 74 5.55 19.96 2.66
CA ASP A 74 6.07 19.94 4.04
C ASP A 74 6.20 18.49 4.55
N GLU A 75 5.29 17.59 4.11
CA GLU A 75 5.23 16.22 4.57
C GLU A 75 6.19 15.28 3.81
N PHE A 76 6.39 15.53 2.52
CA PHE A 76 7.23 14.70 1.67
C PHE A 76 8.52 15.41 1.26
N PRO A 77 9.65 15.18 1.94
CA PRO A 77 10.90 15.92 1.73
C PRO A 77 11.42 15.88 0.29
N ASP A 78 11.20 14.77 -0.40
CA ASP A 78 11.71 14.55 -1.76
C ASP A 78 10.73 14.99 -2.86
N LEU A 79 9.53 15.47 -2.50
CA LEU A 79 8.49 15.80 -3.47
C LEU A 79 8.92 16.91 -4.44
N ALA A 80 9.53 17.97 -3.91
CA ALA A 80 10.00 19.08 -4.73
C ALA A 80 11.01 18.63 -5.82
N MET A 81 11.98 17.80 -5.42
CA MET A 81 12.97 17.22 -6.33
C MET A 81 12.32 16.26 -7.35
N SER A 82 11.37 15.46 -6.93
CA SER A 82 10.63 14.54 -7.80
C SER A 82 9.82 15.31 -8.85
N VAL A 83 9.17 16.41 -8.48
CA VAL A 83 8.45 17.28 -9.42
C VAL A 83 9.40 17.94 -10.40
N GLU A 84 10.57 18.43 -9.96
CA GLU A 84 11.59 19.01 -10.83
C GLU A 84 12.10 18.00 -11.87
N LEU A 85 12.37 16.76 -11.46
CA LEU A 85 12.76 15.67 -12.37
C LEU A 85 11.72 15.44 -13.46
N LEU A 86 10.44 15.38 -13.09
CA LEU A 86 9.35 15.20 -14.04
C LEU A 86 9.21 16.41 -14.99
N GLN A 87 9.32 17.62 -14.47
CA GLN A 87 9.28 18.84 -15.30
C GLN A 87 10.42 18.88 -16.33
N ASN A 88 11.62 18.50 -15.90
CA ASN A 88 12.78 18.41 -16.80
C ASN A 88 12.57 17.34 -17.87
N ALA A 89 12.07 16.15 -17.51
CA ALA A 89 11.78 15.09 -18.46
C ALA A 89 10.74 15.54 -19.52
N ILE A 90 9.70 16.24 -19.09
CA ILE A 90 8.70 16.81 -20.00
C ILE A 90 9.34 17.84 -20.94
N ALA A 91 10.17 18.75 -20.40
CA ALA A 91 10.82 19.79 -21.19
C ALA A 91 11.82 19.24 -22.22
N THR A 92 12.53 18.17 -21.88
CA THR A 92 13.51 17.50 -22.75
C THR A 92 12.91 16.40 -23.63
N ARG A 93 11.62 16.13 -23.50
CA ARG A 93 10.92 15.01 -24.15
C ARG A 93 11.53 13.64 -23.81
N GLU A 94 12.01 13.50 -22.60
CA GLU A 94 12.46 12.24 -22.08
C GLU A 94 11.27 11.32 -21.82
N ARG A 95 11.35 10.05 -22.21
CA ARG A 95 10.26 9.10 -22.04
C ARG A 95 10.09 8.73 -20.57
N ILE A 96 8.86 8.79 -20.11
CA ILE A 96 8.46 8.42 -18.75
C ILE A 96 7.64 7.13 -18.84
N ALA A 97 7.85 6.19 -17.92
CA ALA A 97 6.99 5.02 -17.78
C ALA A 97 6.38 4.93 -16.40
N ILE A 98 5.18 4.37 -16.30
CA ILE A 98 4.51 4.09 -15.05
C ILE A 98 4.46 2.57 -14.87
N CYS A 99 5.11 2.05 -13.83
CA CYS A 99 4.94 0.67 -13.41
C CYS A 99 3.80 0.61 -12.39
N GLY A 100 2.62 0.23 -12.86
CA GLY A 100 1.43 0.10 -12.03
C GLY A 100 1.33 -1.24 -11.33
N ASP A 101 0.27 -1.39 -10.54
CA ASP A 101 -0.12 -2.67 -9.97
C ASP A 101 -1.49 -3.10 -10.53
N TYR A 102 -1.78 -4.39 -10.38
CA TYR A 102 -3.00 -5.02 -10.94
C TYR A 102 -4.24 -4.86 -10.07
N ASP A 103 -4.14 -4.31 -8.88
CA ASP A 103 -5.30 -4.06 -8.01
C ASP A 103 -6.00 -2.73 -8.34
N ALA A 104 -7.08 -2.43 -7.63
CA ALA A 104 -7.93 -1.29 -7.98
C ALA A 104 -7.24 0.06 -7.80
N ASP A 105 -6.43 0.23 -6.77
CA ASP A 105 -5.71 1.47 -6.50
C ASP A 105 -4.49 1.63 -7.40
N GLY A 106 -3.74 0.57 -7.70
CA GLY A 106 -2.67 0.59 -8.68
C GLY A 106 -3.16 0.96 -10.10
N MET A 107 -4.27 0.36 -10.54
CA MET A 107 -4.86 0.69 -11.85
C MET A 107 -5.39 2.12 -11.89
N THR A 108 -6.05 2.60 -10.84
CA THR A 108 -6.60 3.97 -10.81
C THR A 108 -5.49 5.01 -10.70
N SER A 109 -4.44 4.76 -9.91
CA SER A 109 -3.26 5.61 -9.80
C SER A 109 -2.50 5.69 -11.13
N THR A 110 -2.30 4.55 -11.79
CA THR A 110 -1.72 4.50 -13.15
C THR A 110 -2.52 5.34 -14.13
N ALA A 111 -3.85 5.19 -14.15
CA ALA A 111 -4.71 5.94 -15.05
C ALA A 111 -4.69 7.44 -14.75
N LEU A 112 -4.64 7.84 -13.48
CA LEU A 112 -4.54 9.24 -13.06
C LEU A 112 -3.22 9.87 -13.52
N LEU A 113 -2.09 9.22 -13.23
CA LEU A 113 -0.77 9.71 -13.61
C LEU A 113 -0.61 9.77 -15.13
N LEU A 114 -1.03 8.72 -15.85
CA LEU A 114 -0.97 8.67 -17.31
C LEU A 114 -1.74 9.85 -17.96
N ARG A 115 -2.97 10.10 -17.48
CA ARG A 115 -3.78 11.22 -17.99
C ARG A 115 -3.18 12.58 -17.63
N SER A 116 -2.71 12.75 -16.40
CA SER A 116 -2.11 14.01 -15.94
C SER A 116 -0.84 14.33 -16.70
N LEU A 117 0.10 13.40 -16.80
CA LEU A 117 1.37 13.58 -17.49
C LEU A 117 1.16 13.86 -18.98
N ARG A 118 0.24 13.16 -19.65
CA ARG A 118 -0.13 13.45 -21.05
C ARG A 118 -0.72 14.84 -21.21
N THR A 119 -1.51 15.31 -20.26
CA THR A 119 -2.06 16.68 -20.30
C THR A 119 -0.96 17.74 -20.20
N PHE A 120 0.12 17.44 -19.47
CA PHE A 120 1.31 18.30 -19.41
C PHE A 120 2.27 18.13 -20.59
N GLY A 121 1.94 17.27 -21.55
CA GLY A 121 2.75 17.08 -22.78
C GLY A 121 3.88 16.06 -22.63
N ALA A 122 3.88 15.23 -21.60
CA ALA A 122 4.85 14.16 -21.44
C ALA A 122 4.66 13.04 -22.48
N GLU A 123 5.78 12.46 -22.91
CA GLU A 123 5.80 11.17 -23.59
C GLU A 123 5.79 10.07 -22.53
N VAL A 124 4.61 9.51 -22.25
CA VAL A 124 4.41 8.59 -21.14
C VAL A 124 3.69 7.31 -21.58
N ASP A 125 4.23 6.18 -21.14
CA ASP A 125 3.67 4.85 -21.29
C ASP A 125 3.52 4.15 -19.93
N TYR A 126 2.99 2.93 -19.91
CA TYR A 126 2.80 2.20 -18.66
C TYR A 126 2.92 0.68 -18.86
N ALA A 127 3.26 -0.03 -17.80
CA ALA A 127 3.14 -1.48 -17.69
C ALA A 127 2.47 -1.86 -16.37
N ILE A 128 1.67 -2.93 -16.41
CA ILE A 128 1.07 -3.53 -15.23
C ILE A 128 1.50 -4.99 -15.20
N PRO A 129 2.11 -5.48 -14.10
CA PRO A 129 2.56 -6.87 -14.00
C PRO A 129 1.38 -7.83 -13.99
N SER A 130 1.57 -9.01 -14.55
CA SER A 130 0.56 -10.07 -14.51
C SER A 130 0.51 -10.74 -13.15
N ARG A 131 -0.61 -10.66 -12.46
CA ARG A 131 -0.84 -11.33 -11.17
C ARG A 131 -0.53 -12.82 -11.20
N MET A 132 -0.81 -13.47 -12.33
CA MET A 132 -0.69 -14.92 -12.46
C MET A 132 0.73 -15.40 -12.76
N HIS A 133 1.57 -14.54 -13.35
CA HIS A 133 2.86 -14.95 -13.90
C HIS A 133 4.05 -14.17 -13.36
N GLU A 134 3.86 -12.93 -12.92
CA GLU A 134 4.95 -12.01 -12.59
C GLU A 134 4.99 -11.58 -11.12
N GLY A 135 3.91 -11.83 -10.39
CA GLY A 135 3.80 -11.43 -8.99
C GLY A 135 3.43 -9.96 -8.83
N TYR A 136 3.91 -9.33 -7.76
CA TYR A 136 3.54 -7.99 -7.33
C TYR A 136 4.67 -6.99 -7.63
N GLY A 137 4.28 -5.80 -8.13
CA GLY A 137 5.19 -4.68 -8.29
C GLY A 137 6.16 -4.79 -9.47
N ILE A 138 7.18 -3.92 -9.44
CA ILE A 138 8.18 -3.84 -10.49
C ILE A 138 9.01 -5.12 -10.57
N ASN A 139 9.26 -5.62 -11.78
CA ASN A 139 10.04 -6.83 -12.03
C ASN A 139 11.06 -6.63 -13.15
N LYS A 140 11.98 -7.61 -13.28
CA LYS A 140 13.08 -7.52 -14.21
C LYS A 140 12.63 -7.37 -15.67
N ARG A 141 11.58 -8.10 -16.09
CA ARG A 141 11.05 -8.02 -17.46
C ARG A 141 10.60 -6.58 -17.80
N ILE A 142 9.82 -5.96 -16.90
CA ILE A 142 9.31 -4.59 -17.10
C ILE A 142 10.47 -3.59 -17.18
N ILE A 143 11.50 -3.74 -16.35
CA ILE A 143 12.68 -2.86 -16.40
C ILE A 143 13.44 -3.04 -17.71
N GLU A 144 13.67 -4.27 -18.18
CA GLU A 144 14.35 -4.55 -19.43
C GLU A 144 13.55 -3.99 -20.62
N GLU A 145 12.24 -4.17 -20.64
CA GLU A 145 11.35 -3.63 -21.68
C GLU A 145 11.41 -2.09 -21.73
N PHE A 146 11.28 -1.42 -20.59
CA PHE A 146 11.39 0.03 -20.51
C PHE A 146 12.79 0.55 -20.91
N HIS A 147 13.85 -0.19 -20.54
CA HIS A 147 15.21 0.14 -20.94
C HIS A 147 15.37 0.07 -22.47
N ASP A 148 14.90 -1.01 -23.10
CA ASP A 148 14.97 -1.21 -24.53
C ASP A 148 14.14 -0.17 -25.32
N GLU A 149 13.08 0.34 -24.71
CA GLU A 149 12.26 1.42 -25.23
C GLU A 149 12.83 2.82 -25.01
N GLY A 150 13.95 2.95 -24.30
CA GLY A 150 14.61 4.23 -24.04
C GLY A 150 13.91 5.09 -22.99
N VAL A 151 13.23 4.46 -22.01
CA VAL A 151 12.62 5.16 -20.87
C VAL A 151 13.71 5.68 -19.94
N GLY A 152 13.66 6.97 -19.61
CA GLY A 152 14.60 7.62 -18.70
C GLY A 152 14.11 7.68 -17.25
N ILE A 153 12.78 7.77 -17.04
CA ILE A 153 12.17 7.85 -15.70
C ILE A 153 11.09 6.80 -15.56
N ILE A 154 11.12 6.07 -14.44
CA ILE A 154 10.07 5.13 -14.05
C ILE A 154 9.39 5.62 -12.77
N LEU A 155 8.07 5.73 -12.81
CA LEU A 155 7.20 5.94 -11.65
C LEU A 155 6.59 4.60 -11.23
N THR A 156 6.55 4.31 -9.94
CA THR A 156 5.88 3.12 -9.39
C THR A 156 4.67 3.52 -8.56
N VAL A 157 3.57 2.79 -8.69
CA VAL A 157 2.31 2.99 -7.96
C VAL A 157 1.73 1.68 -7.48
#